data_f81932a4c7ed9106db8f3e624912b7d1
#
_entry.id   f81932a4c7ed9106db8f3e624912b7d1
#
_cell.length_a   1.000
_cell.length_b   1.000
_cell.length_c   1.000
_cell.angle_alpha   90.00
_cell.angle_beta   90.00
_cell.angle_gamma   90.00
#
_symmetry.space_group_name_H-M   'P 1'
#
loop_
_entity.id
_entity.type
_entity.pdbx_description
1 polymer ?
#
loop_
_entity_poly.entity_id
_entity_poly.type
_entity_poly.pdbx_seq_one_letter_code
_entity_poly.pdbx_strand_id
1 'polypeptide(L)'
;RQGDAFGYVAQLAGYAKASGKRAGGWWAVNKTNGQFKYVPATGLDIDKEVDHIQQTADALNENQFERCFDAVPEKFRGKETGNTILSTECGFCRYRFACWPGLDERPSVVSQAKQPKTVAYVSLSEEYING
;
A
#
# COMPACT_ATOMS: atom_id res chain seq x y z
N ARG A 1 -0.30 5.47 -7.02
CA ARG A 1 -1.18 5.22 -8.19
C ARG A 1 -2.49 4.64 -7.68
N GLN A 2 -3.62 5.30 -7.89
CA GLN A 2 -4.91 4.75 -7.49
C GLN A 2 -5.15 3.41 -8.18
N GLY A 3 -5.34 2.33 -7.41
CA GLY A 3 -5.67 1.00 -7.89
C GLY A 3 -4.50 0.04 -8.15
N ASP A 4 -3.23 0.48 -8.04
CA ASP A 4 -2.06 -0.39 -8.18
C ASP A 4 -0.99 -0.07 -7.11
N ALA A 5 -1.39 -0.23 -5.87
CA ALA A 5 -0.56 0.10 -4.70
C ALA A 5 0.76 -0.70 -4.62
N PHE A 6 0.80 -1.89 -5.20
CA PHE A 6 1.97 -2.77 -5.17
C PHE A 6 2.78 -2.77 -6.48
N GLY A 7 2.42 -1.93 -7.46
CA GLY A 7 3.19 -1.77 -8.69
C GLY A 7 3.13 -2.96 -9.66
N TYR A 8 2.06 -3.75 -9.64
CA TYR A 8 1.91 -4.91 -10.54
C TYR A 8 1.94 -4.54 -12.02
N VAL A 9 1.43 -3.33 -12.36
CA VAL A 9 1.43 -2.83 -13.74
C VAL A 9 2.86 -2.51 -14.18
N ALA A 10 3.61 -1.78 -13.38
CA ALA A 10 5.01 -1.46 -13.63
C ALA A 10 5.88 -2.73 -13.69
N GLN A 11 5.65 -3.68 -12.78
CA GLN A 11 6.35 -4.97 -12.78
C GLN A 11 6.13 -5.75 -14.08
N LEU A 12 4.89 -5.84 -14.57
CA LEU A 12 4.59 -6.52 -15.83
C LEU A 12 5.24 -5.82 -17.02
N ALA A 13 5.24 -4.48 -17.05
CA ALA A 13 5.90 -3.70 -18.08
C ALA A 13 7.42 -3.95 -18.08
N GLY A 14 8.06 -3.96 -16.91
CA GLY A 14 9.47 -4.28 -16.76
C GLY A 14 9.82 -5.68 -17.30
N TYR A 15 9.02 -6.69 -17.00
CA TYR A 15 9.21 -8.03 -17.54
C TYR A 15 9.02 -8.10 -19.06
N ALA A 16 8.02 -7.42 -19.60
CA ALA A 16 7.78 -7.35 -21.03
C ALA A 16 8.96 -6.69 -21.75
N LYS A 17 9.45 -5.56 -21.24
CA LYS A 17 10.61 -4.85 -21.79
C LYS A 17 11.88 -5.71 -21.75
N ALA A 18 12.19 -6.30 -20.60
CA ALA A 18 13.38 -7.12 -20.43
C ALA A 18 13.40 -8.38 -21.29
N SER A 19 12.24 -8.99 -21.53
CA SER A 19 12.10 -10.19 -22.36
C SER A 19 11.94 -9.91 -23.86
N GLY A 20 11.75 -8.66 -24.27
CA GLY A 20 11.43 -8.27 -25.64
C GLY A 20 10.06 -8.76 -26.12
N LYS A 21 9.15 -9.08 -25.19
CA LYS A 21 7.82 -9.62 -25.48
C LYS A 21 6.73 -8.62 -25.15
N ARG A 22 5.55 -8.83 -25.75
CA ARG A 22 4.35 -8.05 -25.38
C ARG A 22 3.92 -8.38 -23.96
N ALA A 23 3.41 -7.40 -23.23
CA ALA A 23 2.75 -7.62 -21.95
C ALA A 23 1.49 -8.50 -22.17
N GLY A 24 1.39 -9.59 -21.43
CA GLY A 24 0.23 -10.48 -21.48
C GLY A 24 -0.89 -9.99 -20.59
N GLY A 25 -0.77 -10.22 -19.30
CA GLY A 25 -1.78 -9.89 -18.30
C GLY A 25 -1.54 -10.66 -17.01
N TRP A 26 -2.57 -10.70 -16.18
CA TRP A 26 -2.52 -11.36 -14.86
C TRP A 26 -3.56 -12.49 -14.78
N TRP A 27 -3.22 -13.54 -14.06
CA TRP A 27 -4.17 -14.51 -13.56
C TRP A 27 -4.57 -14.13 -12.13
N ALA A 28 -5.80 -13.67 -11.96
CA ALA A 28 -6.37 -13.36 -10.64
C ALA A 28 -7.11 -14.59 -10.12
N VAL A 29 -6.82 -14.97 -8.87
CA VAL A 29 -7.45 -16.12 -8.20
C VAL A 29 -8.27 -15.63 -7.02
N ASN A 30 -9.56 -16.02 -6.98
CA ASN A 30 -10.39 -15.81 -5.81
C ASN A 30 -10.06 -16.87 -4.76
N LYS A 31 -9.44 -16.46 -3.67
CA LYS A 31 -9.01 -17.37 -2.60
C LYS A 31 -10.15 -18.07 -1.87
N THR A 32 -11.37 -17.54 -1.95
CA THR A 32 -12.54 -18.10 -1.25
C THR A 32 -13.11 -19.33 -1.95
N ASN A 33 -13.10 -19.34 -3.29
CA ASN A 33 -13.76 -20.38 -4.07
C ASN A 33 -12.87 -21.01 -5.16
N GLY A 34 -11.61 -20.61 -5.26
CA GLY A 34 -10.66 -21.16 -6.23
C GLY A 34 -10.89 -20.71 -7.68
N GLN A 35 -11.90 -19.88 -7.95
CA GLN A 35 -12.13 -19.37 -9.29
C GLN A 35 -10.98 -18.46 -9.72
N PHE A 36 -10.60 -18.55 -10.99
CA PHE A 36 -9.57 -17.68 -11.55
C PHE A 36 -10.08 -16.99 -12.82
N LYS A 37 -9.51 -15.83 -13.09
CA LYS A 37 -9.83 -15.00 -14.24
C LYS A 37 -8.54 -14.43 -14.83
N TYR A 38 -8.41 -14.51 -16.14
CA TYR A 38 -7.37 -13.79 -16.85
C TYR A 38 -7.77 -12.32 -17.05
N VAL A 39 -6.89 -11.40 -16.66
CA VAL A 39 -7.06 -9.96 -16.84
C VAL A 39 -5.99 -9.51 -17.84
N PRO A 40 -6.34 -9.20 -19.09
CA PRO A 40 -5.36 -8.78 -20.09
C PRO A 40 -4.83 -7.38 -19.77
N ALA A 41 -3.54 -7.14 -20.04
CA ALA A 41 -2.90 -5.84 -19.91
C ALA A 41 -3.17 -4.93 -21.12
N THR A 42 -4.45 -4.75 -21.48
CA THR A 42 -4.85 -3.90 -22.61
C THR A 42 -4.53 -2.45 -22.36
N GLY A 43 -3.93 -1.76 -23.35
CA GLY A 43 -3.61 -0.35 -23.25
C GLY A 43 -2.41 -0.02 -22.34
N LEU A 44 -1.63 -1.04 -21.94
CA LEU A 44 -0.41 -0.82 -21.17
C LEU A 44 0.67 -0.20 -22.07
N ASP A 45 1.08 1.04 -21.69
CA ASP A 45 2.23 1.72 -22.28
C ASP A 45 3.50 1.26 -21.54
N ILE A 46 4.21 0.30 -22.13
CA ILE A 46 5.39 -0.32 -21.51
C ILE A 46 6.50 0.71 -21.29
N ASP A 47 6.75 1.57 -22.25
CA ASP A 47 7.86 2.54 -22.16
C ASP A 47 7.58 3.56 -21.06
N LYS A 48 6.37 4.08 -20.96
CA LYS A 48 5.95 4.97 -19.86
C LYS A 48 6.09 4.34 -18.49
N GLU A 49 5.73 3.07 -18.34
CA GLU A 49 5.87 2.36 -17.06
C GLU A 49 7.34 2.11 -16.70
N VAL A 50 8.17 1.79 -17.69
CA VAL A 50 9.61 1.60 -17.49
C VAL A 50 10.29 2.91 -17.12
N ASP A 51 9.93 4.02 -17.77
CA ASP A 51 10.42 5.36 -17.40
C ASP A 51 10.06 5.73 -15.97
N HIS A 52 8.85 5.39 -15.52
CA HIS A 52 8.45 5.59 -14.13
C HIS A 52 9.27 4.74 -13.15
N ILE A 53 9.60 3.49 -13.49
CA ILE A 53 10.50 2.64 -12.69
C ILE A 53 11.88 3.30 -12.58
N GLN A 54 12.42 3.80 -13.70
CA GLN A 54 13.72 4.44 -13.74
C GLN A 54 13.75 5.70 -12.88
N GLN A 55 12.76 6.58 -13.02
CA GLN A 55 12.62 7.78 -12.18
C GLN A 55 12.59 7.45 -10.68
N THR A 56 11.87 6.38 -10.31
CA THR A 56 11.84 5.92 -8.91
C THR A 56 13.21 5.44 -8.45
N ALA A 57 13.93 4.69 -9.29
CA ALA A 57 15.26 4.21 -8.98
C ALA A 57 16.27 5.36 -8.83
N ASP A 58 16.19 6.36 -9.70
CA ASP A 58 17.04 7.55 -9.67
C ASP A 58 16.79 8.36 -8.39
N ALA A 59 15.53 8.60 -8.03
CA ALA A 59 15.16 9.29 -6.79
C ALA A 59 15.68 8.57 -5.53
N LEU A 60 15.62 7.24 -5.52
CA LEU A 60 16.18 6.44 -4.42
C LEU A 60 17.71 6.53 -4.35
N ASN A 61 18.39 6.50 -5.49
CA ASN A 61 19.86 6.64 -5.55
C ASN A 61 20.33 8.03 -5.07
N GLU A 62 19.51 9.06 -5.31
CA GLU A 62 19.76 10.43 -4.86
C GLU A 62 19.27 10.70 -3.41
N ASN A 63 18.75 9.69 -2.72
CA ASN A 63 18.09 9.80 -1.42
C ASN A 63 16.91 10.81 -1.43
N GLN A 64 16.28 10.99 -2.57
CA GLN A 64 15.12 11.85 -2.78
C GLN A 64 13.88 10.97 -2.90
N PHE A 65 13.20 10.72 -1.79
CA PHE A 65 11.94 10.00 -1.83
C PHE A 65 10.92 10.64 -0.89
N GLU A 66 9.67 10.62 -1.35
CA GLU A 66 8.52 11.08 -0.61
C GLU A 66 7.72 9.88 -0.07
N ARG A 67 6.81 10.16 0.85
CA ARG A 67 5.85 9.15 1.30
C ARG A 67 4.97 8.68 0.14
N CYS A 68 4.92 7.38 -0.09
CA CYS A 68 4.14 6.81 -1.19
C CYS A 68 2.62 6.85 -0.93
N PHE A 69 2.22 6.87 0.34
CA PHE A 69 0.83 6.84 0.77
C PHE A 69 0.63 7.71 2.00
N ASP A 70 -0.53 8.35 2.07
CA ASP A 70 -0.95 9.11 3.23
C ASP A 70 -1.50 8.20 4.33
N ALA A 71 -1.49 8.70 5.56
CA ALA A 71 -2.24 8.11 6.65
C ALA A 71 -3.75 8.27 6.40
N VAL A 72 -4.53 7.36 6.96
CA VAL A 72 -5.99 7.35 6.74
C VAL A 72 -6.75 7.47 8.05
N PRO A 73 -7.96 8.06 8.06
CA PRO A 73 -8.81 8.06 9.24
C PRO A 73 -9.15 6.64 9.68
N GLU A 74 -9.01 6.34 10.97
CA GLU A 74 -9.50 5.10 11.52
C GLU A 74 -11.03 5.09 11.52
N LYS A 75 -11.61 3.97 11.05
CA LYS A 75 -13.05 3.74 11.07
C LYS A 75 -13.40 2.53 11.93
N PHE A 76 -14.32 2.72 12.84
CA PHE A 76 -14.89 1.66 13.65
C PHE A 76 -16.40 1.58 13.43
N ARG A 77 -16.90 0.41 13.00
CA ARG A 77 -18.30 0.19 12.62
C ARG A 77 -18.83 1.22 11.62
N GLY A 78 -17.99 1.62 10.67
CA GLY A 78 -18.34 2.57 9.60
C GLY A 78 -18.27 4.05 9.97
N LYS A 79 -17.95 4.38 11.23
CA LYS A 79 -17.79 5.77 11.71
C LYS A 79 -16.31 6.10 11.94
N GLU A 80 -15.92 7.32 11.65
CA GLU A 80 -14.59 7.83 11.96
C GLU A 80 -14.43 8.01 13.48
N THR A 81 -13.27 7.61 14.00
CA THR A 81 -12.98 7.62 15.45
C THR A 81 -12.21 8.87 15.88
N GLY A 82 -11.79 9.70 14.92
CA GLY A 82 -10.89 10.83 15.18
C GLY A 82 -9.41 10.43 15.21
N ASN A 83 -9.09 9.14 15.25
CA ASN A 83 -7.72 8.64 15.14
C ASN A 83 -7.27 8.57 13.68
N THR A 84 -5.95 8.67 13.47
CA THR A 84 -5.32 8.48 12.17
C THR A 84 -4.38 7.28 12.23
N ILE A 85 -4.51 6.39 11.28
CA ILE A 85 -3.74 5.14 11.22
C ILE A 85 -2.97 5.04 9.90
N LEU A 86 -1.98 4.17 9.85
CA LEU A 86 -1.30 3.85 8.60
C LEU A 86 -2.27 3.26 7.58
N SER A 87 -2.08 3.62 6.31
CA SER A 87 -2.72 2.91 5.21
C SER A 87 -2.31 1.42 5.20
N THR A 88 -3.14 0.58 4.61
CA THR A 88 -2.88 -0.88 4.53
C THR A 88 -1.53 -1.16 3.86
N GLU A 89 -1.19 -0.41 2.83
CA GLU A 89 0.05 -0.53 2.06
C GLU A 89 1.28 -0.25 2.93
N CYS A 90 1.22 0.79 3.75
CA CYS A 90 2.29 1.14 4.69
C CYS A 90 2.45 0.08 5.80
N GLY A 91 1.39 -0.63 6.16
CA GLY A 91 1.44 -1.71 7.15
C GLY A 91 2.39 -2.86 6.76
N PHE A 92 2.59 -3.10 5.47
CA PHE A 92 3.55 -4.09 4.95
C PHE A 92 4.94 -3.53 4.69
N CYS A 93 5.14 -2.21 4.81
CA CYS A 93 6.40 -1.56 4.51
C CYS A 93 7.39 -1.68 5.66
N ARG A 94 8.59 -2.22 5.40
CA ARG A 94 9.66 -2.30 6.41
C ARG A 94 10.22 -0.93 6.83
N TYR A 95 10.01 0.10 6.00
CA TYR A 95 10.50 1.47 6.24
C TYR A 95 9.45 2.36 6.92
N ARG A 96 8.31 1.82 7.35
CA ARG A 96 7.20 2.61 7.92
C ARG A 96 7.62 3.50 9.10
N PHE A 97 8.52 3.02 9.96
CA PHE A 97 9.01 3.82 11.10
C PHE A 97 9.94 4.97 10.69
N ALA A 98 10.67 4.83 9.57
CA ALA A 98 11.47 5.91 9.02
C ALA A 98 10.58 6.98 8.37
N CYS A 99 9.53 6.57 7.66
CA CYS A 99 8.56 7.48 7.05
C CYS A 99 7.66 8.17 8.09
N TRP A 100 7.37 7.50 9.19
CA TRP A 100 6.45 7.96 10.23
C TRP A 100 7.13 7.92 11.61
N PRO A 101 8.04 8.88 11.89
CA PRO A 101 8.65 8.99 13.22
C PRO A 101 7.56 9.20 14.28
N GLY A 102 7.58 8.41 15.35
CA GLY A 102 6.53 8.44 16.38
C GLY A 102 5.32 7.56 16.09
N LEU A 103 5.38 6.69 15.04
CA LEU A 103 4.37 5.67 14.80
C LEU A 103 4.22 4.77 16.04
N ASP A 104 2.97 4.61 16.47
CA ASP A 104 2.63 3.84 17.67
C ASP A 104 1.85 2.56 17.28
N GLU A 105 2.52 1.43 17.39
CA GLU A 105 1.91 0.12 17.15
C GLU A 105 1.39 -0.46 18.48
N ARG A 106 0.07 -0.44 18.65
CA ARG A 106 -0.60 -0.96 19.83
C ARG A 106 -1.90 -1.69 19.49
N PRO A 107 -2.49 -2.47 20.43
CA PRO A 107 -3.84 -3.00 20.25
C PRO A 107 -4.83 -1.86 19.97
N SER A 108 -5.80 -2.13 19.07
CA SER A 108 -6.83 -1.13 18.71
C SER A 108 -7.51 -0.54 19.94
N VAL A 109 -7.41 0.78 20.10
CA VAL A 109 -7.99 1.52 21.24
C VAL A 109 -9.53 1.59 21.20
N VAL A 110 -10.12 1.36 20.04
CA VAL A 110 -11.59 1.39 19.85
C VAL A 110 -12.23 0.00 19.90
N SER A 111 -11.43 -1.06 19.88
CA SER A 111 -11.93 -2.44 19.85
C SER A 111 -12.25 -2.95 21.25
N GLN A 112 -13.43 -3.52 21.40
CA GLN A 112 -13.87 -4.21 22.64
C GLN A 112 -13.59 -5.72 22.63
N ALA A 113 -12.83 -6.22 21.65
CA ALA A 113 -12.46 -7.64 21.57
C ALA A 113 -11.51 -8.02 22.70
N LYS A 114 -11.57 -9.27 23.17
CA LYS A 114 -10.62 -9.79 24.17
C LYS A 114 -9.16 -9.75 23.70
N GLN A 115 -8.95 -9.87 22.40
CA GLN A 115 -7.65 -9.75 21.73
C GLN A 115 -7.80 -8.81 20.53
N PRO A 116 -7.67 -7.48 20.74
CA PRO A 116 -7.74 -6.52 19.66
C PRO A 116 -6.58 -6.72 18.68
N LYS A 117 -6.85 -6.47 17.41
CA LYS A 117 -5.78 -6.43 16.40
C LYS A 117 -4.83 -5.28 16.70
N THR A 118 -3.54 -5.47 16.44
CA THR A 118 -2.56 -4.38 16.45
C THR A 118 -2.86 -3.40 15.32
N VAL A 119 -2.85 -2.13 15.66
CA VAL A 119 -3.05 -1.00 14.75
C VAL A 119 -1.85 -0.08 14.88
N ALA A 120 -1.39 0.44 13.76
CA ALA A 120 -0.31 1.41 13.70
C ALA A 120 -0.90 2.83 13.66
N TYR A 121 -0.90 3.51 14.78
CA TYR A 121 -1.43 4.86 14.93
C TYR A 121 -0.40 5.90 14.53
N VAL A 122 -0.79 6.82 13.65
CA VAL A 122 -0.04 8.03 13.32
C VAL A 122 -0.38 9.15 14.29
N SER A 123 -1.66 9.25 14.65
CA SER A 123 -2.13 10.11 15.74
C SER A 123 -3.37 9.51 16.42
N LEU A 124 -3.48 9.76 17.72
CA LEU A 124 -4.66 9.44 18.51
C LEU A 124 -5.42 10.73 18.80
N SER A 125 -6.74 10.66 18.85
CA SER A 125 -7.57 11.75 19.37
C SER A 125 -7.38 11.88 20.88
N GLU A 126 -7.66 13.06 21.43
CA GLU A 126 -7.47 13.37 22.86
C GLU A 126 -8.18 12.38 23.79
N GLU A 127 -9.29 11.83 23.34
CA GLU A 127 -10.07 10.82 24.08
C GLU A 127 -9.26 9.56 24.41
N TYR A 128 -8.29 9.19 23.53
CA TYR A 128 -7.51 7.95 23.66
C TYR A 128 -6.05 8.18 24.10
N ILE A 129 -5.64 9.45 24.30
CA ILE A 129 -4.29 9.77 24.78
C ILE A 129 -4.21 9.62 26.30
N ASN A 130 -5.31 9.89 27.02
CA ASN A 130 -5.35 10.01 28.47
C ASN A 130 -6.03 8.81 29.17
N GLY A 131 -6.24 7.69 28.47
CA GLY A 131 -6.89 6.49 28.99
C GLY A 131 -5.94 5.36 29.37
#